data_cdf8c74ac8b76641fa531ac55db52495
#
_entry.id   cdf8c74ac8b76641fa531ac55db52495
#
_cell.length_a   1.000
_cell.length_b   1.000
_cell.length_c   1.000
_cell.angle_alpha   90.00
_cell.angle_beta   90.00
_cell.angle_gamma   90.00
#
_symmetry.space_group_name_H-M   'P 1'
#
loop_
_entity.id
_entity.type
_entity.pdbx_description
1 polymer ?
#
loop_
_entity_poly.entity_id
_entity_poly.type
_entity_poly.pdbx_seq_one_letter_code
_entity_poly.pdbx_strand_id
1 'polypeptide(L)'
;MVHGFEGCSDSHYMLGVADKAWRTGLNVIRLNQRNCGGTEHLTPTLYHSGMSDDFAAVIRELAAKDGLHDIWAAGYSMGGNLILKMAGEVCGRVPSLQGLVAVSPNIDPAACVEALERPANWFYQHHFLTGMKARVRRKAAHFPNRFDLTLLSRVSTLREFDDR
;
A
#
# COMPACT_ATOMS: atom_id res chain seq x y z
N MET A 1 -6.93 -8.60 -0.78
CA MET A 1 -7.08 -7.30 -1.48
C MET A 1 -6.16 -6.27 -0.85
N VAL A 2 -5.50 -5.44 -1.66
CA VAL A 2 -4.51 -4.42 -1.23
C VAL A 2 -4.96 -3.04 -1.67
N HIS A 3 -5.06 -2.09 -0.73
CA HIS A 3 -5.49 -0.72 -0.99
C HIS A 3 -4.43 0.11 -1.71
N GLY A 4 -4.84 1.26 -2.26
CA GLY A 4 -3.95 2.23 -2.89
C GLY A 4 -3.20 3.11 -1.87
N PHE A 5 -2.40 4.04 -2.40
CA PHE A 5 -1.62 4.98 -1.62
C PHE A 5 -2.50 5.78 -0.64
N GLU A 6 -2.05 5.92 0.60
CA GLU A 6 -2.77 6.59 1.71
C GLU A 6 -4.16 5.98 2.05
N GLY A 7 -4.50 4.80 1.52
CA GLY A 7 -5.71 4.07 1.88
C GLY A 7 -5.55 3.18 3.12
N CYS A 8 -6.57 2.38 3.38
CA CYS A 8 -6.57 1.33 4.39
C CYS A 8 -7.58 0.22 4.03
N SER A 9 -7.63 -0.84 4.83
CA SER A 9 -8.60 -1.94 4.67
C SER A 9 -10.06 -1.47 4.68
N ASP A 10 -10.35 -0.34 5.34
CA ASP A 10 -11.70 0.20 5.50
C ASP A 10 -12.04 1.33 4.50
N SER A 11 -11.17 1.56 3.52
CA SER A 11 -11.50 2.46 2.41
C SER A 11 -12.77 2.00 1.69
N HIS A 12 -13.64 2.93 1.31
CA HIS A 12 -14.98 2.64 0.76
C HIS A 12 -14.97 1.64 -0.41
N TYR A 13 -14.02 1.80 -1.34
CA TYR A 13 -13.89 0.87 -2.46
C TYR A 13 -13.44 -0.53 -2.04
N MET A 14 -12.58 -0.64 -0.99
CA MET A 14 -12.17 -1.92 -0.42
C MET A 14 -13.36 -2.65 0.20
N LEU A 15 -14.19 -1.95 0.96
CA LEU A 15 -15.41 -2.49 1.55
C LEU A 15 -16.41 -2.91 0.47
N GLY A 16 -16.67 -2.03 -0.50
CA GLY A 16 -17.66 -2.29 -1.55
C GLY A 16 -17.30 -3.45 -2.46
N VAL A 17 -16.01 -3.61 -2.81
CA VAL A 17 -15.57 -4.75 -3.63
C VAL A 17 -15.53 -6.03 -2.80
N ALA A 18 -15.11 -5.95 -1.53
CA ALA A 18 -15.13 -7.11 -0.63
C ALA A 18 -16.55 -7.66 -0.43
N ASP A 19 -17.55 -6.79 -0.22
CA ASP A 19 -18.95 -7.20 -0.11
C ASP A 19 -19.44 -7.92 -1.39
N LYS A 20 -19.12 -7.36 -2.57
CA LYS A 20 -19.48 -8.00 -3.83
C LYS A 20 -18.83 -9.36 -4.02
N ALA A 21 -17.53 -9.46 -3.73
CA ALA A 21 -16.81 -10.73 -3.81
C ALA A 21 -17.37 -11.77 -2.83
N TRP A 22 -17.67 -11.36 -1.59
CA TRP A 22 -18.30 -12.24 -0.60
C TRP A 22 -19.65 -12.77 -1.10
N ARG A 23 -20.50 -11.94 -1.69
CA ARG A 23 -21.79 -12.36 -2.25
C ARG A 23 -21.67 -13.33 -3.42
N THR A 24 -20.50 -13.41 -4.06
CA THR A 24 -20.21 -14.41 -5.11
C THR A 24 -19.57 -15.69 -4.59
N GLY A 25 -19.47 -15.84 -3.26
CA GLY A 25 -18.93 -17.04 -2.61
C GLY A 25 -17.42 -17.00 -2.36
N LEU A 26 -16.75 -15.86 -2.57
CA LEU A 26 -15.33 -15.71 -2.28
C LEU A 26 -15.10 -15.26 -0.84
N ASN A 27 -14.19 -15.90 -0.15
CA ASN A 27 -13.64 -15.35 1.10
C ASN A 27 -12.73 -14.17 0.79
N VAL A 28 -12.79 -13.10 1.58
CA VAL A 28 -12.06 -11.87 1.29
C VAL A 28 -11.22 -11.43 2.49
N ILE A 29 -9.92 -11.29 2.25
CA ILE A 29 -8.97 -10.68 3.18
C ILE A 29 -8.63 -9.28 2.67
N ARG A 30 -8.90 -8.25 3.46
CA ARG A 30 -8.53 -6.85 3.20
C ARG A 30 -7.28 -6.53 4.00
N LEU A 31 -6.15 -6.35 3.33
CA LEU A 31 -4.86 -6.15 3.96
C LEU A 31 -4.58 -4.66 4.15
N ASN A 32 -4.12 -4.27 5.34
CA ASN A 32 -3.46 -2.99 5.54
C ASN A 32 -1.98 -3.10 5.18
N GLN A 33 -1.51 -2.21 4.33
CA GLN A 33 -0.08 -2.01 4.12
C GLN A 33 0.54 -1.47 5.41
N ARG A 34 1.85 -1.63 5.58
CA ARG A 34 2.57 -1.11 6.76
C ARG A 34 2.19 0.34 7.02
N ASN A 35 1.97 0.68 8.26
CA ASN A 35 1.63 2.03 8.74
C ASN A 35 0.27 2.57 8.25
N CYS A 36 -0.56 1.74 7.64
CA CYS A 36 -1.90 2.10 7.23
C CYS A 36 -2.94 1.48 8.16
N GLY A 37 -4.13 2.09 8.25
CA GLY A 37 -5.23 1.53 9.04
C GLY A 37 -4.95 1.43 10.54
N GLY A 38 -4.18 2.35 11.10
CA GLY A 38 -3.87 2.37 12.55
C GLY A 38 -2.69 1.48 12.96
N THR A 39 -1.89 0.98 12.01
CA THR A 39 -0.75 0.10 12.29
C THR A 39 0.59 0.83 12.41
N GLU A 40 0.58 2.17 12.53
CA GLU A 40 1.78 3.01 12.60
C GLU A 40 2.73 2.64 13.75
N HIS A 41 2.18 2.09 14.83
CA HIS A 41 2.93 1.71 16.04
C HIS A 41 3.68 0.38 15.92
N LEU A 42 3.40 -0.44 14.90
CA LEU A 42 3.97 -1.79 14.78
C LEU A 42 5.42 -1.81 14.28
N THR A 43 5.85 -0.80 13.53
CA THR A 43 7.22 -0.75 12.99
C THR A 43 7.67 0.70 12.76
N PRO A 44 8.95 1.04 12.97
CA PRO A 44 9.47 2.34 12.63
C PRO A 44 9.62 2.58 11.13
N THR A 45 9.64 1.53 10.31
CA THR A 45 9.82 1.63 8.86
C THR A 45 8.63 2.30 8.19
N LEU A 46 8.86 3.26 7.30
CA LEU A 46 7.83 3.77 6.40
C LEU A 46 7.57 2.77 5.28
N TYR A 47 6.35 2.75 4.76
CA TYR A 47 6.02 1.93 3.59
C TYR A 47 6.34 2.69 2.29
N HIS A 48 6.64 1.97 1.25
CA HIS A 48 6.94 2.51 -0.07
C HIS A 48 6.57 1.51 -1.19
N SER A 49 6.56 1.96 -2.43
CA SER A 49 6.18 1.19 -3.61
C SER A 49 7.07 -0.02 -3.95
N GLY A 50 8.17 -0.20 -3.24
CA GLY A 50 9.06 -1.35 -3.39
C GLY A 50 8.80 -2.52 -2.43
N MET A 51 7.91 -2.38 -1.43
CA MET A 51 7.70 -3.36 -0.35
C MET A 51 6.76 -4.51 -0.75
N SER A 52 7.13 -5.25 -1.78
CA SER A 52 6.38 -6.39 -2.30
C SER A 52 6.49 -7.65 -1.45
N ASP A 53 7.59 -7.82 -0.70
CA ASP A 53 7.86 -9.00 0.14
C ASP A 53 6.80 -9.23 1.22
N ASP A 54 6.19 -8.17 1.75
CA ASP A 54 5.12 -8.26 2.74
C ASP A 54 3.94 -9.09 2.22
N PHE A 55 3.57 -8.90 0.96
CA PHE A 55 2.43 -9.61 0.35
C PHE A 55 2.79 -11.07 0.08
N ALA A 56 4.01 -11.34 -0.36
CA ALA A 56 4.50 -12.70 -0.52
C ALA A 56 4.53 -13.45 0.82
N ALA A 57 4.93 -12.77 1.91
CA ALA A 57 4.93 -13.34 3.26
C ALA A 57 3.51 -13.67 3.72
N VAL A 58 2.55 -12.76 3.53
CA VAL A 58 1.14 -12.98 3.88
C VAL A 58 0.56 -14.17 3.11
N ILE A 59 0.78 -14.27 1.79
CA ILE A 59 0.25 -15.39 1.00
C ILE A 59 0.85 -16.72 1.46
N ARG A 60 2.16 -16.76 1.73
CA ARG A 60 2.81 -17.97 2.27
C ARG A 60 2.26 -18.35 3.64
N GLU A 61 2.01 -17.38 4.50
CA GLU A 61 1.44 -17.60 5.83
C GLU A 61 0.01 -18.15 5.74
N LEU A 62 -0.86 -17.57 4.92
CA LEU A 62 -2.21 -18.06 4.66
C LEU A 62 -2.22 -19.49 4.12
N ALA A 63 -1.28 -19.82 3.24
CA ALA A 63 -1.14 -21.18 2.73
C ALA A 63 -0.65 -22.15 3.82
N ALA A 64 0.36 -21.76 4.60
CA ALA A 64 1.02 -22.65 5.55
C ALA A 64 0.24 -22.84 6.85
N LYS A 65 -0.40 -21.77 7.37
CA LYS A 65 -1.09 -21.79 8.66
C LYS A 65 -2.60 -22.03 8.53
N ASP A 66 -3.22 -21.45 7.49
CA ASP A 66 -4.67 -21.50 7.31
C ASP A 66 -5.09 -22.50 6.21
N GLY A 67 -4.14 -23.16 5.56
CA GLY A 67 -4.41 -24.16 4.52
C GLY A 67 -5.03 -23.60 3.24
N LEU A 68 -4.89 -22.31 2.97
CA LEU A 68 -5.48 -21.68 1.79
C LEU A 68 -4.54 -21.84 0.58
N HIS A 69 -4.97 -22.65 -0.38
CA HIS A 69 -4.17 -23.00 -1.57
C HIS A 69 -4.70 -22.40 -2.88
N ASP A 70 -5.84 -21.72 -2.83
CA ASP A 70 -6.45 -21.04 -3.98
C ASP A 70 -6.62 -19.55 -3.65
N ILE A 71 -5.52 -18.79 -3.79
CA ILE A 71 -5.45 -17.38 -3.42
C ILE A 71 -5.33 -16.52 -4.67
N TRP A 72 -6.24 -15.56 -4.78
CA TRP A 72 -6.21 -14.51 -5.81
C TRP A 72 -5.89 -13.17 -5.16
N ALA A 73 -4.94 -12.45 -5.73
CA ALA A 73 -4.57 -11.12 -5.25
C ALA A 73 -5.28 -10.02 -6.08
N ALA A 74 -5.86 -9.03 -5.41
CA ALA A 74 -6.40 -7.84 -6.06
C ALA A 74 -5.80 -6.58 -5.43
N GLY A 75 -5.28 -5.65 -6.24
CA GLY A 75 -4.63 -4.44 -5.76
C GLY A 75 -5.04 -3.21 -6.55
N TYR A 76 -5.09 -2.08 -5.85
CA TYR A 76 -5.52 -0.79 -6.39
C TYR A 76 -4.38 0.21 -6.37
N SER A 77 -4.15 0.94 -7.48
CA SER A 77 -3.12 1.96 -7.57
C SER A 77 -1.76 1.41 -7.08
N MET A 78 -1.14 1.99 -6.06
CA MET A 78 0.11 1.50 -5.46
C MET A 78 0.01 0.04 -4.98
N GLY A 79 -1.13 -0.37 -4.41
CA GLY A 79 -1.38 -1.77 -4.05
C GLY A 79 -1.38 -2.69 -5.27
N GLY A 80 -1.88 -2.21 -6.41
CA GLY A 80 -1.80 -2.91 -7.70
C GLY A 80 -0.36 -3.07 -8.18
N ASN A 81 0.45 -2.01 -8.10
CA ASN A 81 1.88 -2.08 -8.41
C ASN A 81 2.61 -3.10 -7.52
N LEU A 82 2.35 -3.07 -6.22
CA LEU A 82 3.01 -3.96 -5.25
C LEU A 82 2.70 -5.44 -5.50
N ILE A 83 1.46 -5.80 -5.81
CA ILE A 83 1.11 -7.19 -6.12
C ILE A 83 1.67 -7.65 -7.47
N LEU A 84 1.75 -6.76 -8.48
CA LEU A 84 2.42 -7.05 -9.76
C LEU A 84 3.91 -7.32 -9.55
N LYS A 85 4.59 -6.42 -8.81
CA LYS A 85 6.00 -6.58 -8.45
C LYS A 85 6.23 -7.88 -7.68
N MET A 86 5.44 -8.16 -6.65
CA MET A 86 5.49 -9.40 -5.89
C MET A 86 5.39 -10.62 -6.82
N ALA A 87 4.39 -10.65 -7.70
CA ALA A 87 4.19 -11.80 -8.59
C ALA A 87 5.39 -12.04 -9.53
N GLY A 88 5.98 -10.96 -10.07
CA GLY A 88 7.20 -11.04 -10.87
C GLY A 88 8.39 -11.58 -10.08
N GLU A 89 8.55 -11.18 -8.83
CA GLU A 89 9.65 -11.61 -7.96
C GLU A 89 9.51 -13.04 -7.47
N VAL A 90 8.28 -13.48 -7.14
CA VAL A 90 8.07 -14.86 -6.68
C VAL A 90 8.05 -15.88 -7.81
N CYS A 91 7.70 -15.48 -9.02
CA CYS A 91 7.80 -16.25 -10.26
C CYS A 91 7.53 -17.77 -10.08
N GLY A 92 6.30 -18.15 -9.73
CA GLY A 92 5.90 -19.55 -9.52
C GLY A 92 6.38 -20.20 -8.22
N ARG A 93 7.16 -19.50 -7.39
CA ARG A 93 7.63 -20.03 -6.08
C ARG A 93 6.59 -19.94 -4.96
N VAL A 94 5.39 -19.47 -5.26
CA VAL A 94 4.24 -19.41 -4.35
C VAL A 94 3.06 -20.11 -5.03
N PRO A 95 2.98 -21.46 -4.97
CA PRO A 95 1.97 -22.23 -5.70
C PRO A 95 0.53 -21.90 -5.32
N SER A 96 0.30 -21.38 -4.12
CA SER A 96 -1.02 -20.96 -3.65
C SER A 96 -1.54 -19.69 -4.32
N LEU A 97 -0.69 -18.88 -4.95
CA LEU A 97 -1.10 -17.70 -5.71
C LEU A 97 -1.51 -18.12 -7.12
N GLN A 98 -2.82 -18.16 -7.40
CA GLN A 98 -3.38 -18.58 -8.67
C GLN A 98 -3.45 -17.46 -9.72
N GLY A 99 -3.62 -16.22 -9.27
CA GLY A 99 -3.67 -15.08 -10.16
C GLY A 99 -3.81 -13.75 -9.43
N LEU A 100 -3.80 -12.68 -10.21
CA LEU A 100 -3.93 -11.33 -9.66
C LEU A 100 -4.71 -10.41 -10.60
N VAL A 101 -5.30 -9.38 -9.99
CA VAL A 101 -5.98 -8.26 -10.67
C VAL A 101 -5.41 -6.95 -10.16
N ALA A 102 -4.78 -6.17 -11.03
CA ALA A 102 -4.29 -4.84 -10.68
C ALA A 102 -5.19 -3.78 -11.33
N VAL A 103 -5.78 -2.92 -10.51
CA VAL A 103 -6.67 -1.85 -10.95
C VAL A 103 -5.91 -0.54 -10.92
N SER A 104 -5.73 0.08 -12.10
CA SER A 104 -5.01 1.35 -12.28
C SER A 104 -3.65 1.38 -11.55
N PRO A 105 -2.77 0.38 -11.73
CA PRO A 105 -1.50 0.34 -11.03
C PRO A 105 -0.56 1.44 -11.52
N ASN A 106 0.21 2.04 -10.61
CA ASN A 106 1.28 2.97 -10.94
C ASN A 106 2.56 2.19 -11.31
N ILE A 107 2.61 1.66 -12.52
CA ILE A 107 3.70 0.78 -13.00
C ILE A 107 5.03 1.52 -13.05
N ASP A 108 4.99 2.83 -13.34
CA ASP A 108 6.13 3.74 -13.27
C ASP A 108 5.87 4.78 -12.17
N PRO A 109 6.35 4.54 -10.93
CA PRO A 109 6.16 5.47 -9.83
C PRO A 109 6.79 6.85 -10.06
N ALA A 110 7.92 6.92 -10.77
CA ALA A 110 8.60 8.18 -11.05
C ALA A 110 7.75 9.06 -11.98
N ALA A 111 7.23 8.49 -13.06
CA ALA A 111 6.33 9.19 -13.98
C ALA A 111 5.02 9.61 -13.28
N CYS A 112 4.52 8.79 -12.34
CA CYS A 112 3.33 9.14 -11.54
C CYS A 112 3.60 10.36 -10.64
N VAL A 113 4.74 10.41 -9.95
CA VAL A 113 5.12 11.55 -9.10
C VAL A 113 5.27 12.81 -9.97
N GLU A 114 5.95 12.71 -11.11
CA GLU A 114 6.08 13.81 -12.05
C GLU A 114 4.72 14.34 -12.52
N ALA A 115 3.78 13.44 -12.81
CA ALA A 115 2.43 13.83 -13.20
C ALA A 115 1.68 14.51 -12.05
N LEU A 116 1.82 14.02 -10.81
CA LEU A 116 1.18 14.59 -9.62
C LEU A 116 1.72 15.99 -9.28
N GLU A 117 2.99 16.27 -9.60
CA GLU A 117 3.62 17.57 -9.37
C GLU A 117 3.21 18.65 -10.39
N ARG A 118 2.51 18.28 -11.49
CA ARG A 118 1.98 19.27 -12.45
C ARG A 118 0.92 20.16 -11.78
N PRO A 119 0.90 21.47 -12.10
CA PRO A 119 -0.06 22.41 -11.50
C PRO A 119 -1.54 21.96 -11.60
N ALA A 120 -1.92 21.30 -12.70
CA ALA A 120 -3.27 20.77 -12.89
C ALA A 120 -3.66 19.68 -11.87
N ASN A 121 -2.67 19.03 -11.26
CA ASN A 121 -2.84 17.97 -10.29
C ASN A 121 -2.56 18.42 -8.85
N TRP A 122 -2.43 19.72 -8.61
CA TRP A 122 -2.12 20.29 -7.30
C TRP A 122 -2.99 19.72 -6.18
N PHE A 123 -4.29 19.54 -6.41
CA PHE A 123 -5.21 19.01 -5.41
C PHE A 123 -4.81 17.60 -4.93
N TYR A 124 -4.44 16.72 -5.86
CA TYR A 124 -4.00 15.36 -5.55
C TYR A 124 -2.67 15.36 -4.80
N GLN A 125 -1.70 16.15 -5.26
CA GLN A 125 -0.42 16.30 -4.59
C GLN A 125 -0.61 16.78 -3.15
N HIS A 126 -1.41 17.83 -2.94
CA HIS A 126 -1.69 18.38 -1.63
C HIS A 126 -2.37 17.34 -0.70
N HIS A 127 -3.36 16.62 -1.22
CA HIS A 127 -4.06 15.58 -0.49
C HIS A 127 -3.10 14.48 0.01
N PHE A 128 -2.30 13.92 -0.88
CA PHE A 128 -1.35 12.86 -0.53
C PHE A 128 -0.27 13.37 0.43
N LEU A 129 0.33 14.50 0.15
CA LEU A 129 1.36 15.07 1.01
C LEU A 129 0.86 15.35 2.42
N THR A 130 -0.38 15.82 2.56
CA THR A 130 -1.02 16.06 3.86
C THR A 130 -1.18 14.74 4.63
N GLY A 131 -1.63 13.68 3.97
CA GLY A 131 -1.78 12.34 4.56
C GLY A 131 -0.43 11.77 5.02
N MET A 132 0.59 11.84 4.16
CA MET A 132 1.95 11.37 4.46
C MET A 132 2.55 12.11 5.67
N LYS A 133 2.45 13.43 5.69
CA LYS A 133 2.92 14.25 6.84
C LYS A 133 2.19 13.91 8.14
N ALA A 134 0.88 13.70 8.08
CA ALA A 134 0.09 13.30 9.25
C ALA A 134 0.53 11.92 9.76
N ARG A 135 0.81 10.98 8.87
CA ARG A 135 1.33 9.65 9.21
C ARG A 135 2.69 9.73 9.90
N VAL A 136 3.64 10.49 9.35
CA VAL A 136 4.96 10.65 9.99
C VAL A 136 4.83 11.24 11.39
N ARG A 137 3.92 12.22 11.59
CA ARG A 137 3.65 12.78 12.93
C ARG A 137 3.11 11.71 13.89
N ARG A 138 2.16 10.89 13.46
CA ARG A 138 1.66 9.76 14.29
C ARG A 138 2.77 8.77 14.63
N LYS A 139 3.61 8.43 13.65
CA LYS A 139 4.76 7.53 13.87
C LYS A 139 5.77 8.12 14.86
N ALA A 140 6.07 9.41 14.75
CA ALA A 140 7.01 10.08 15.65
C ALA A 140 6.56 10.01 17.12
N ALA A 141 5.25 9.97 17.39
CA ALA A 141 4.72 9.76 18.74
C ALA A 141 5.03 8.35 19.29
N HIS A 142 5.08 7.33 18.41
CA HIS A 142 5.40 5.96 18.81
C HIS A 142 6.91 5.65 18.79
N PHE A 143 7.66 6.35 17.95
CA PHE A 143 9.10 6.16 17.77
C PHE A 143 9.86 7.49 17.95
N PRO A 144 9.99 8.00 19.19
CA PRO A 144 10.71 9.24 19.46
C PRO A 144 12.13 9.22 18.90
N ASN A 145 12.60 10.36 18.38
CA ASN A 145 13.93 10.54 17.79
C ASN A 145 14.24 9.77 16.48
N ARG A 146 13.23 9.13 15.89
CA ARG A 146 13.40 8.46 14.59
C ARG A 146 13.02 9.35 13.40
N PHE A 147 12.23 10.39 13.62
CA PHE A 147 11.71 11.25 12.57
C PHE A 147 11.95 12.73 12.93
N ASP A 148 12.61 13.47 12.04
CA ASP A 148 12.81 14.91 12.20
C ASP A 148 11.57 15.67 11.69
N LEU A 149 10.71 16.07 12.61
CA LEU A 149 9.50 16.81 12.29
C LEU A 149 9.78 18.25 11.82
N THR A 150 10.97 18.80 12.06
CA THR A 150 11.34 20.13 11.58
C THR A 150 11.58 20.10 10.08
N LEU A 151 12.21 19.06 9.56
CA LEU A 151 12.38 18.83 8.14
C LEU A 151 11.04 18.60 7.44
N LEU A 152 10.12 17.88 8.09
CA LEU A 152 8.80 17.58 7.56
C LEU A 152 7.97 18.85 7.28
N SER A 153 8.16 19.91 8.07
CA SER A 153 7.45 21.19 7.88
C SER A 153 7.87 21.90 6.58
N ARG A 154 9.09 21.64 6.10
CA ARG A 154 9.67 22.29 4.91
C ARG A 154 9.39 21.53 3.61
N VAL A 155 8.87 20.32 3.69
CA VAL A 155 8.53 19.51 2.51
C VAL A 155 7.28 20.09 1.86
N SER A 156 7.33 20.35 0.56
CA SER A 156 6.25 20.95 -0.23
C SER A 156 5.78 20.08 -1.41
N THR A 157 6.58 19.07 -1.81
CA THR A 157 6.26 18.15 -2.90
C THR A 157 6.42 16.70 -2.47
N LEU A 158 5.86 15.77 -3.27
CA LEU A 158 6.01 14.33 -3.03
C LEU A 158 7.48 13.91 -3.19
N ARG A 159 8.17 14.45 -4.19
CA ARG A 159 9.60 14.16 -4.41
C ARG A 159 10.45 14.60 -3.22
N GLU A 160 10.24 15.82 -2.72
CA GLU A 160 10.94 16.29 -1.51
C GLU A 160 10.66 15.42 -0.28
N PHE A 161 9.48 14.80 -0.21
CA PHE A 161 9.16 13.88 0.88
C PHE A 161 9.97 12.59 0.79
N ASP A 162 10.15 12.04 -0.41
CA ASP A 162 10.90 10.80 -0.63
C ASP A 162 12.42 11.01 -0.47
N ASP A 163 12.92 12.21 -0.79
CA ASP A 163 14.35 12.56 -0.74
C ASP A 163 14.87 12.86 0.68
N ARG A 164 13.99 12.93 1.69
CA ARG A 164 14.34 13.33 3.08
C ARG A 164 13.95 12.30 4.13
#